data_5e1a8895ca0cfab5fb8228c12350d2b9
#
_entry.id   5e1a8895ca0cfab5fb8228c12350d2b9
#
_cell.length_a   1.000
_cell.length_b   1.000
_cell.length_c   1.000
_cell.angle_alpha   90.00
_cell.angle_beta   90.00
_cell.angle_gamma   90.00
#
_symmetry.space_group_name_H-M   'P 1'
#
loop_
_entity.id
_entity.type
_entity.pdbx_description
1 polymer ?
#
loop_
_entity_poly.entity_id
_entity_poly.type
_entity_poly.pdbx_seq_one_letter_code
_entity_poly.pdbx_strand_id
1 'polypeptide(L)' 'MYQITVAYDGQPIHFNKNYTDALEAFTAFLSFVDWGWANEYSTVNLLIPSGKLYTKVFYRGGKVVTK' A
#
# COMPACT_ATOMS: atom_id res chain seq x y z
N MET A 1 -7.74 10.20 -10.29
CA MET A 1 -6.40 10.18 -9.67
C MET A 1 -6.22 8.89 -8.91
N TYR A 2 -5.04 8.33 -8.98
CA TYR A 2 -4.68 7.11 -8.27
C TYR A 2 -3.94 7.47 -7.01
N GLN A 3 -4.30 6.86 -5.88
CA GLN A 3 -3.71 7.22 -4.60
C GLN A 3 -3.15 5.98 -3.89
N ILE A 4 -1.90 6.05 -3.49
CA ILE A 4 -1.27 5.01 -2.67
C ILE A 4 -1.13 5.54 -1.24
N THR A 5 -1.61 4.75 -0.28
CA THR A 5 -1.47 5.07 1.13
C THR A 5 -0.84 3.89 1.87
N VAL A 6 -0.07 4.18 2.90
CA VAL A 6 0.54 3.17 3.76
C VAL A 6 0.19 3.46 5.21
N ALA A 7 -0.29 2.45 5.90
CA ALA A 7 -0.59 2.54 7.33
C ALA A 7 0.10 1.40 8.06
N TYR A 8 0.60 1.67 9.24
CA TYR A 8 1.29 0.68 10.08
C TYR A 8 0.42 0.36 11.29
N ASP A 9 0.11 -0.92 11.47
CA ASP A 9 -0.37 -1.49 12.73
C ASP A 9 -1.25 -0.56 13.59
N GLY A 10 -2.39 -0.14 13.04
CA GLY A 10 -3.30 0.75 13.74
C GLY A 10 -2.86 2.21 13.85
N GLN A 11 -1.69 2.54 13.35
CA GLN A 11 -1.18 3.90 13.34
C GLN A 11 -1.84 4.71 12.21
N PRO A 12 -1.84 6.05 12.30
CA PRO A 12 -2.29 6.88 11.21
C PRO A 12 -1.53 6.62 9.92
N ILE A 13 -2.10 7.03 8.80
CA ILE A 13 -1.45 6.89 7.50
C ILE A 13 -0.11 7.63 7.51
N HIS A 14 0.97 6.90 7.21
CA HIS A 14 2.33 7.45 7.21
C HIS A 14 2.82 7.88 5.85
N PHE A 15 2.16 7.43 4.79
CA PHE A 15 2.57 7.71 3.43
C PHE A 15 1.32 7.93 2.60
N ASN A 16 1.38 8.95 1.74
CA ASN A 16 0.29 9.23 0.83
C ASN A 16 0.89 9.85 -0.43
N LYS A 17 0.70 9.19 -1.57
CA LYS A 17 1.18 9.69 -2.84
C LYS A 17 0.12 9.52 -3.90
N ASN A 18 -0.07 10.57 -4.68
CA ASN A 18 -1.01 10.58 -5.79
C ASN A 18 -0.30 10.39 -7.12
N TYR A 19 -0.95 9.65 -8.02
CA TYR A 19 -0.46 9.42 -9.37
C TYR A 19 -1.56 9.79 -10.36
N THR A 20 -1.18 10.29 -11.51
CA THR A 20 -2.12 10.59 -12.59
C THR A 20 -2.15 9.48 -13.62
N ASP A 21 -1.08 8.69 -13.71
CA ASP A 21 -0.95 7.63 -14.69
C ASP A 21 -1.19 6.26 -14.04
N ALA A 22 -2.09 5.47 -14.65
CA ALA A 22 -2.44 4.16 -14.13
C ALA A 22 -1.24 3.21 -14.11
N LEU A 23 -0.43 3.21 -15.15
CA LEU A 23 0.73 2.32 -15.23
C LEU A 23 1.72 2.61 -14.11
N GLU A 24 2.01 3.88 -13.86
CA GLU A 24 2.90 4.29 -12.77
C GLU A 24 2.33 3.86 -11.42
N ALA A 25 1.03 4.10 -11.20
CA ALA A 25 0.39 3.78 -9.93
C ALA A 25 0.42 2.28 -9.65
N PHE A 26 0.03 1.46 -10.62
CA PHE A 26 0.02 0.01 -10.44
C PHE A 26 1.43 -0.55 -10.31
N THR A 27 2.37 -0.04 -11.08
CA THR A 27 3.77 -0.46 -10.97
C THR A 27 4.32 -0.14 -9.57
N ALA A 28 4.08 1.06 -9.08
CA ALA A 28 4.51 1.45 -7.74
C ALA A 28 3.87 0.57 -6.66
N PHE A 29 2.57 0.29 -6.79
CA PHE A 29 1.86 -0.54 -5.83
C PHE A 29 2.40 -1.98 -5.81
N LEU A 30 2.57 -2.57 -6.99
CA LEU A 30 3.03 -3.97 -7.09
C LEU A 30 4.48 -4.14 -6.66
N SER A 31 5.31 -3.12 -6.87
CA SER A 31 6.72 -3.17 -6.48
C SER A 31 6.99 -2.64 -5.08
N PHE A 32 5.97 -2.18 -4.37
CA PHE A 32 6.16 -1.65 -3.03
C PHE A 32 6.68 -2.74 -2.09
N VAL A 33 7.71 -2.40 -1.34
CA VAL A 33 8.32 -3.30 -0.37
C VAL A 33 8.28 -2.62 0.99
N ASP A 34 7.78 -3.34 2.00
CA ASP A 34 7.84 -2.89 3.37
C ASP A 34 9.23 -3.23 3.93
N TRP A 35 9.89 -2.24 4.50
CA TRP A 35 11.26 -2.37 4.97
C TRP A 35 11.37 -2.97 6.38
N GLY A 36 10.37 -3.71 6.82
CA GLY A 36 10.48 -4.46 8.06
C GLY A 36 10.41 -3.59 9.32
N TRP A 37 9.67 -2.54 9.28
CA TRP A 37 9.37 -1.75 10.45
C TRP A 37 8.78 -2.66 11.51
N ALA A 38 9.21 -2.61 12.71
CA ALA A 38 8.94 -3.58 13.77
C ALA A 38 7.46 -3.76 14.17
N ASN A 39 6.53 -3.35 13.37
CA ASN A 39 5.11 -3.45 13.62
C ASN A 39 4.59 -4.86 13.31
N GLU A 40 3.40 -5.17 13.79
CA GLU A 40 2.79 -6.46 13.53
C GLU A 40 2.46 -6.63 12.05
N TYR A 41 1.99 -5.56 11.44
CA TYR A 41 1.72 -5.55 10.00
C TYR A 41 1.68 -4.13 9.48
N SER A 42 1.84 -4.00 8.17
CA SER A 42 1.59 -2.75 7.46
C SER A 42 0.67 -3.02 6.29
N THR A 43 -0.11 -2.03 5.93
CA THR A 43 -1.07 -2.12 4.84
C THR A 43 -0.75 -1.07 3.79
N VAL A 44 -0.60 -1.51 2.55
CA VAL A 44 -0.41 -0.63 1.39
C VAL A 44 -1.68 -0.69 0.56
N ASN A 45 -2.30 0.45 0.34
CA ASN A 45 -3.56 0.54 -0.40
C ASN A 45 -3.39 1.34 -1.67
N LEU A 46 -4.02 0.90 -2.74
CA LEU A 46 -4.15 1.66 -3.98
C LEU A 46 -5.63 1.92 -4.24
N LEU A 47 -6.02 3.18 -4.19
CA LEU A 47 -7.37 3.61 -4.53
C LEU A 47 -7.37 4.14 -5.96
N ILE A 48 -8.21 3.57 -6.81
CA ILE A 48 -8.34 3.99 -8.20
C ILE A 48 -9.58 4.87 -8.40
N PRO A 49 -9.66 5.63 -9.51
CA PRO A 49 -10.77 6.57 -9.73
C PRO A 49 -12.16 5.96 -9.72
N SER A 50 -12.29 4.68 -10.03
CA SER A 50 -13.58 4.01 -9.98
C SER A 50 -14.10 3.76 -8.56
N GLY A 51 -13.26 4.01 -7.54
CA GLY A 51 -13.59 3.75 -6.14
C GLY A 51 -13.10 2.39 -5.65
N LYS A 52 -12.56 1.55 -6.53
CA LYS A 52 -12.05 0.24 -6.13
C LYS A 52 -10.75 0.39 -5.35
N LEU A 53 -10.59 -0.45 -4.33
CA LEU A 53 -9.42 -0.45 -3.47
C LEU A 53 -8.67 -1.78 -3.61
N TYR A 54 -7.37 -1.69 -3.90
CA TYR A 54 -6.46 -2.84 -3.88
C TYR A 54 -5.59 -2.73 -2.63
N THR A 55 -5.35 -3.84 -1.97
CA THR A 55 -4.62 -3.85 -0.70
C THR A 55 -3.55 -4.94 -0.68
N LYS A 56 -2.34 -4.58 -0.23
CA LYS A 56 -1.28 -5.53 0.12
C LYS A 56 -1.05 -5.41 1.63
N VAL A 57 -1.02 -6.55 2.32
CA VAL A 57 -0.75 -6.58 3.75
C VAL A 57 0.58 -7.28 3.98
N PHE A 58 1.50 -6.60 4.64
CA PHE A 58 2.81 -7.12 5.00
C PHE A 58 2.77 -7.49 6.47
N TYR A 59 3.02 -8.76 6.77
CA TYR A 59 3.03 -9.26 8.14
C TYR A 59 4.45 -9.39 8.65
N ARG A 60 4.59 -9.32 9.96
CA ARG A 60 5.86 -9.61 10.62
C ARG A 60 6.37 -10.98 10.16
N GLY A 61 7.66 -11.09 9.87
CA GLY A 61 8.25 -12.32 9.38
C GLY A 61 8.30 -12.45 7.86
N GLY A 62 7.88 -11.41 7.13
CA GLY A 62 8.02 -11.37 5.68
C GLY A 62 6.85 -11.90 4.89
N LYS A 63 5.76 -12.31 5.54
CA LYS A 63 4.58 -12.77 4.83
C LYS A 63 3.87 -11.59 4.17
N VAL A 64 3.49 -11.75 2.90
CA VAL A 64 2.76 -10.74 2.14
C VAL A 64 1.46 -11.35 1.64
N VAL A 65 0.35 -10.65 1.86
CA VAL A 65 -0.96 -11.06 1.36
C VAL A 65 -1.53 -9.93 0.52
N THR A 66 -1.95 -10.24 -0.69
CA THR A 66 -2.60 -9.30 -1.61
C THR A 66 -4.09 -9.59 -1.67
N LYS A 67 -4.87 -8.57 -1.48
CA LYS A 67 -6.33 -8.69 -1.50
C LYS A 67 -6.95 -7.91 -2.65
#